data_b13ac58f0dfdcafc5590733b5a60ff85
#
_entry.id   b13ac58f0dfdcafc5590733b5a60ff85
#
_cell.length_a   1.000
_cell.length_b   1.000
_cell.length_c   1.000
_cell.angle_alpha   90.00
_cell.angle_beta   90.00
_cell.angle_gamma   90.00
#
_symmetry.space_group_name_H-M   'P 1'
#
loop_
_entity.id
_entity.type
_entity.pdbx_description
1 polymer ?
#
loop_
_entity_poly.entity_id
_entity_poly.type
_entity_poly.pdbx_seq_one_letter_code
_entity_poly.pdbx_strand_id
1 'polypeptide(L)'
;MNKYWKYISMVLAVGLLSACEVIPENEQITEVFTPTDPSAIKRTSVLIEYSGWQCVNCPTAAEEAHHLKEQYGENLVVVVMHPESNPNTRHNNKPQLNYTCPEADSLYIMMGGTNTTPFPTGNVNMVKDATKGYFNDYDKWATLVSQAYSTPKPVIISQEVKGTTDSKDITITIDITNAGSEMMDATLQVWLTEDNVIGSQKKPEGTDKNYAHNHLMRASISPLWGDAVRLEAQQKEQLTYHYTLPENVVKENCNIVALVSVNGEVIQATETKIKIE
;
A
#
# COMPACT_ATOMS: atom_id res chain seq x y z
N MET A 1 -40.49 -68.17 44.77
CA MET A 1 -41.32 -67.08 44.21
C MET A 1 -40.47 -65.79 44.27
N ASN A 2 -39.70 -65.50 43.27
CA ASN A 2 -38.89 -64.30 43.23
C ASN A 2 -39.05 -63.64 41.85
N LYS A 3 -39.59 -62.46 41.84
CA LYS A 3 -39.68 -61.58 40.66
C LYS A 3 -38.43 -60.68 40.63
N TYR A 4 -37.56 -60.83 39.63
CA TYR A 4 -36.52 -59.91 39.34
C TYR A 4 -37.02 -58.86 38.32
N TRP A 5 -37.01 -57.60 38.71
CA TRP A 5 -37.34 -56.48 37.90
C TRP A 5 -36.03 -55.98 37.26
N LYS A 6 -35.95 -56.06 35.95
CA LYS A 6 -34.83 -55.52 35.16
C LYS A 6 -35.06 -54.03 34.86
N TYR A 7 -34.16 -53.21 35.33
CA TYR A 7 -34.12 -51.82 34.92
C TYR A 7 -33.43 -51.73 33.55
N ILE A 8 -34.13 -51.24 32.54
CA ILE A 8 -33.58 -50.87 31.25
C ILE A 8 -33.21 -49.41 31.34
N SER A 9 -31.90 -49.14 31.37
CA SER A 9 -31.38 -47.76 31.25
C SER A 9 -31.41 -47.37 29.79
N MET A 10 -32.28 -46.42 29.46
CA MET A 10 -32.39 -45.81 28.15
C MET A 10 -31.34 -44.68 28.08
N VAL A 11 -30.22 -44.91 27.39
CA VAL A 11 -29.24 -43.88 27.09
C VAL A 11 -29.77 -43.04 25.93
N LEU A 12 -30.16 -41.81 26.23
CA LEU A 12 -30.52 -40.81 25.21
C LEU A 12 -29.21 -40.30 24.57
N ALA A 13 -28.88 -40.75 23.36
CA ALA A 13 -27.83 -40.15 22.55
C ALA A 13 -28.38 -38.86 21.95
N VAL A 14 -27.96 -37.72 22.50
CA VAL A 14 -28.17 -36.41 21.88
C VAL A 14 -27.20 -36.29 20.73
N GLY A 15 -27.66 -36.56 19.51
CA GLY A 15 -26.90 -36.27 18.29
C GLY A 15 -26.84 -34.73 18.10
N LEU A 16 -25.68 -34.17 18.23
CA LEU A 16 -25.38 -32.82 17.75
C LEU A 16 -25.41 -32.86 16.22
N LEU A 17 -26.51 -32.52 15.62
CA LEU A 17 -26.60 -32.20 14.21
C LEU A 17 -25.95 -30.84 14.03
N SER A 18 -24.69 -30.82 13.58
CA SER A 18 -24.10 -29.64 12.93
C SER A 18 -24.90 -29.40 11.65
N ALA A 19 -25.91 -28.54 11.73
CA ALA A 19 -26.53 -28.00 10.53
C ALA A 19 -25.50 -27.11 9.86
N CYS A 20 -24.81 -27.62 8.82
CA CYS A 20 -24.28 -26.75 7.80
C CYS A 20 -25.46 -26.07 7.13
N GLU A 21 -25.69 -24.82 7.43
CA GLU A 21 -26.67 -24.00 6.75
C GLU A 21 -26.15 -23.80 5.32
N VAL A 22 -26.66 -24.62 4.40
CA VAL A 22 -26.42 -24.45 2.98
C VAL A 22 -27.27 -23.28 2.54
N ILE A 23 -26.68 -22.12 2.30
CA ILE A 23 -27.34 -20.95 1.72
C ILE A 23 -27.89 -21.40 0.35
N PRO A 24 -29.22 -21.34 0.12
CA PRO A 24 -29.81 -21.73 -1.16
C PRO A 24 -29.20 -20.94 -2.31
N GLU A 25 -28.99 -21.55 -3.47
CA GLU A 25 -28.38 -20.90 -4.65
C GLU A 25 -29.08 -19.59 -5.05
N ASN A 26 -30.36 -19.42 -4.75
CA ASN A 26 -31.15 -18.21 -5.01
C ASN A 26 -30.93 -17.09 -3.98
N GLU A 27 -30.22 -17.35 -2.86
CA GLU A 27 -29.81 -16.35 -1.86
C GLU A 27 -28.30 -16.06 -1.91
N GLN A 28 -27.54 -16.74 -2.75
CA GLN A 28 -26.18 -16.36 -3.07
C GLN A 28 -26.27 -15.07 -3.90
N ILE A 29 -26.00 -13.94 -3.24
CA ILE A 29 -25.81 -12.66 -3.93
C ILE A 29 -24.49 -12.80 -4.69
N THR A 30 -24.55 -13.35 -5.90
CA THR A 30 -23.52 -13.11 -6.89
C THR A 30 -23.66 -11.64 -7.25
N GLU A 31 -22.79 -10.79 -6.69
CA GLU A 31 -22.65 -9.43 -7.23
C GLU A 31 -22.37 -9.60 -8.71
N VAL A 32 -23.38 -9.27 -9.55
CA VAL A 32 -23.23 -9.32 -10.99
C VAL A 32 -22.22 -8.23 -11.33
N PHE A 33 -20.98 -8.63 -11.60
CA PHE A 33 -19.98 -7.74 -12.13
C PHE A 33 -20.53 -7.16 -13.44
N THR A 34 -20.85 -5.86 -13.41
CA THR A 34 -21.21 -5.14 -14.64
C THR A 34 -19.87 -4.84 -15.32
N PRO A 35 -19.58 -5.41 -16.50
CA PRO A 35 -18.32 -5.17 -17.19
C PRO A 35 -18.14 -3.67 -17.41
N THR A 36 -17.13 -3.08 -16.75
CA THR A 36 -16.71 -1.72 -17.01
C THR A 36 -15.84 -1.77 -18.27
N ASP A 37 -16.05 -0.82 -19.20
CA ASP A 37 -15.15 -0.68 -20.35
C ASP A 37 -13.70 -0.52 -19.86
N PRO A 38 -12.78 -1.46 -20.10
CA PRO A 38 -11.41 -1.38 -19.61
C PRO A 38 -10.68 -0.11 -20.06
N SER A 39 -11.07 0.47 -21.20
CA SER A 39 -10.48 1.71 -21.72
C SER A 39 -10.91 2.96 -20.93
N ALA A 40 -12.02 2.89 -20.21
CA ALA A 40 -12.52 3.95 -19.34
C ALA A 40 -11.89 3.94 -17.93
N ILE A 41 -11.19 2.88 -17.56
CA ILE A 41 -10.55 2.75 -16.25
C ILE A 41 -9.30 3.62 -16.24
N LYS A 42 -9.34 4.68 -15.44
CA LYS A 42 -8.16 5.53 -15.24
C LYS A 42 -7.14 4.79 -14.37
N ARG A 43 -5.89 4.83 -14.80
CA ARG A 43 -4.78 4.34 -13.99
C ARG A 43 -4.48 5.32 -12.88
N THR A 44 -4.48 4.84 -11.64
CA THR A 44 -3.84 5.53 -10.53
C THR A 44 -2.40 5.09 -10.46
N SER A 45 -1.48 6.03 -10.55
CA SER A 45 -0.04 5.79 -10.53
C SER A 45 0.52 5.96 -9.12
N VAL A 46 1.68 5.34 -8.85
CA VAL A 46 2.49 5.65 -7.68
C VAL A 46 3.76 6.39 -8.12
N LEU A 47 4.05 7.51 -7.47
CA LEU A 47 5.35 8.17 -7.50
C LEU A 47 6.09 7.82 -6.19
N ILE A 48 7.18 7.11 -6.30
CA ILE A 48 8.09 6.82 -5.19
C ILE A 48 9.22 7.83 -5.24
N GLU A 49 9.30 8.70 -4.23
CA GLU A 49 10.39 9.65 -4.06
C GLU A 49 11.42 9.08 -3.07
N TYR A 50 12.67 9.05 -3.44
CA TYR A 50 13.79 8.77 -2.54
C TYR A 50 14.40 10.09 -2.08
N SER A 51 14.29 10.33 -0.78
CA SER A 51 14.57 11.61 -0.12
C SER A 51 15.39 11.41 1.16
N GLY A 52 15.77 12.52 1.81
CA GLY A 52 16.47 12.46 3.08
C GLY A 52 16.58 13.84 3.74
N TRP A 53 16.53 13.89 5.07
CA TRP A 53 16.54 15.14 5.83
C TRP A 53 17.80 15.97 5.67
N GLN A 54 18.93 15.36 5.23
CA GLN A 54 20.18 16.05 4.95
C GLN A 54 20.31 16.51 3.49
N CYS A 55 19.39 16.11 2.61
CA CYS A 55 19.39 16.49 1.20
C CYS A 55 18.83 17.90 1.04
N VAL A 56 19.70 18.82 0.62
CA VAL A 56 19.35 20.25 0.50
C VAL A 56 18.34 20.53 -0.62
N ASN A 57 18.37 19.73 -1.70
CA ASN A 57 17.49 19.90 -2.87
C ASN A 57 16.20 19.08 -2.78
N CYS A 58 16.07 18.18 -1.78
CA CYS A 58 14.88 17.33 -1.67
C CYS A 58 13.58 18.11 -1.43
N PRO A 59 13.56 19.23 -0.70
CA PRO A 59 12.34 20.05 -0.59
C PRO A 59 11.77 20.50 -1.94
N THR A 60 12.62 20.82 -2.93
CA THR A 60 12.15 21.21 -4.28
C THR A 60 11.47 20.04 -5.01
N ALA A 61 12.01 18.82 -4.85
CA ALA A 61 11.38 17.64 -5.43
C ALA A 61 10.05 17.30 -4.72
N ALA A 62 9.97 17.49 -3.40
CA ALA A 62 8.73 17.33 -2.64
C ALA A 62 7.64 18.34 -3.09
N GLU A 63 8.03 19.58 -3.44
CA GLU A 63 7.11 20.56 -4.03
C GLU A 63 6.59 20.10 -5.40
N GLU A 64 7.46 19.54 -6.26
CA GLU A 64 7.04 18.97 -7.55
C GLU A 64 6.08 17.80 -7.37
N ALA A 65 6.39 16.86 -6.45
CA ALA A 65 5.49 15.75 -6.12
C ALA A 65 4.13 16.24 -5.61
N HIS A 66 4.12 17.30 -4.80
CA HIS A 66 2.89 17.94 -4.31
C HIS A 66 2.07 18.56 -5.45
N HIS A 67 2.68 19.31 -6.35
CA HIS A 67 1.99 19.88 -7.53
C HIS A 67 1.39 18.80 -8.41
N LEU A 68 2.11 17.69 -8.62
CA LEU A 68 1.60 16.55 -9.38
C LEU A 68 0.42 15.89 -8.65
N LYS A 69 0.49 15.74 -7.32
CA LYS A 69 -0.63 15.21 -6.52
C LYS A 69 -1.86 16.13 -6.61
N GLU A 70 -1.69 17.45 -6.56
CA GLU A 70 -2.78 18.40 -6.77
C GLU A 70 -3.40 18.29 -8.18
N GLN A 71 -2.56 18.13 -9.21
CA GLN A 71 -3.00 18.03 -10.61
C GLN A 71 -3.76 16.73 -10.89
N TYR A 72 -3.30 15.59 -10.37
CA TYR A 72 -3.86 14.27 -10.66
C TYR A 72 -4.83 13.77 -9.59
N GLY A 73 -4.87 14.40 -8.42
CA GLY A 73 -5.76 14.06 -7.31
C GLY A 73 -5.61 12.61 -6.86
N GLU A 74 -6.71 11.88 -6.83
CA GLU A 74 -6.75 10.47 -6.45
C GLU A 74 -6.05 9.54 -7.45
N ASN A 75 -5.74 10.00 -8.66
CA ASN A 75 -5.05 9.21 -9.68
C ASN A 75 -3.51 9.22 -9.55
N LEU A 76 -2.99 9.83 -8.50
CA LEU A 76 -1.58 9.76 -8.14
C LEU A 76 -1.42 9.51 -6.64
N VAL A 77 -0.74 8.44 -6.29
CA VAL A 77 -0.26 8.16 -4.94
C VAL A 77 1.20 8.60 -4.87
N VAL A 78 1.57 9.32 -3.83
CA VAL A 78 2.97 9.69 -3.56
C VAL A 78 3.45 8.90 -2.34
N VAL A 79 4.64 8.31 -2.43
CA VAL A 79 5.30 7.63 -1.31
C VAL A 79 6.73 8.14 -1.21
N VAL A 80 7.09 8.70 -0.05
CA VAL A 80 8.43 9.19 0.22
C VAL A 80 9.20 8.14 1.03
N MET A 81 10.37 7.76 0.55
CA MET A 81 11.24 6.80 1.20
C MET A 81 12.55 7.45 1.64
N HIS A 82 12.90 7.25 2.91
CA HIS A 82 14.19 7.65 3.47
C HIS A 82 15.03 6.39 3.72
N PRO A 83 15.75 5.85 2.72
CA PRO A 83 16.56 4.64 2.87
C PRO A 83 17.80 4.90 3.73
N GLU A 84 18.01 4.10 4.78
CA GLU A 84 19.10 4.29 5.75
C GLU A 84 20.50 4.13 5.13
N SER A 85 20.61 3.33 4.08
CA SER A 85 21.87 3.11 3.35
C SER A 85 22.40 4.37 2.65
N ASN A 86 21.53 5.37 2.38
CA ASN A 86 21.96 6.63 1.77
C ASN A 86 22.45 7.64 2.83
N PRO A 87 23.60 8.33 2.62
CA PRO A 87 24.12 9.31 3.58
C PRO A 87 23.16 10.45 3.93
N ASN A 88 22.26 10.84 3.02
CA ASN A 88 21.32 11.93 3.23
C ASN A 88 20.24 11.63 4.27
N THR A 89 20.10 10.38 4.71
CA THR A 89 19.08 9.94 5.66
C THR A 89 19.64 9.64 7.05
N ARG A 90 20.97 9.55 7.19
CA ARG A 90 21.63 9.14 8.43
C ARG A 90 21.26 10.03 9.61
N HIS A 91 20.70 9.43 10.64
CA HIS A 91 20.29 10.13 11.86
C HIS A 91 21.41 10.30 12.90
N ASN A 92 22.61 9.70 12.70
CA ASN A 92 23.80 9.86 13.56
C ASN A 92 23.51 9.62 15.05
N ASN A 93 22.80 8.54 15.38
CA ASN A 93 22.33 8.16 16.73
C ASN A 93 21.41 9.22 17.40
N LYS A 94 20.71 10.02 16.61
CA LYS A 94 19.69 10.96 17.07
C LYS A 94 18.30 10.44 16.67
N PRO A 95 17.56 9.74 17.55
CA PRO A 95 16.29 9.11 17.19
C PRO A 95 15.26 10.07 16.59
N GLN A 96 15.27 11.33 17.02
CA GLN A 96 14.40 12.38 16.50
C GLN A 96 14.67 12.78 15.05
N LEU A 97 15.77 12.32 14.45
CA LEU A 97 16.12 12.50 13.04
C LEU A 97 15.98 11.21 12.23
N ASN A 98 15.43 10.18 12.85
CA ASN A 98 15.21 8.90 12.19
C ASN A 98 13.83 8.88 11.51
N TYR A 99 13.82 9.10 10.21
CA TYR A 99 12.64 9.02 9.34
C TYR A 99 12.69 7.77 8.45
N THR A 100 13.56 6.79 8.77
CA THR A 100 13.76 5.59 7.98
C THR A 100 12.85 4.45 8.43
N CYS A 101 12.63 3.48 7.56
CA CYS A 101 12.14 2.15 7.91
C CYS A 101 12.93 1.08 7.14
N PRO A 102 13.08 -0.15 7.70
CA PRO A 102 13.87 -1.22 7.06
C PRO A 102 13.37 -1.61 5.68
N GLU A 103 12.05 -1.55 5.47
CA GLU A 103 11.41 -1.91 4.21
C GLU A 103 11.74 -0.91 3.11
N ALA A 104 11.75 0.39 3.40
CA ALA A 104 12.16 1.43 2.46
C ALA A 104 13.62 1.27 2.04
N ASP A 105 14.50 0.91 2.98
CA ASP A 105 15.92 0.65 2.69
C ASP A 105 16.08 -0.60 1.81
N SER A 106 15.36 -1.67 2.13
CA SER A 106 15.39 -2.92 1.36
C SER A 106 14.91 -2.72 -0.07
N LEU A 107 13.78 -2.01 -0.27
CA LEU A 107 13.27 -1.66 -1.60
C LEU A 107 14.27 -0.83 -2.40
N TYR A 108 14.86 0.18 -1.76
CA TYR A 108 15.86 1.04 -2.38
C TYR A 108 17.08 0.26 -2.88
N ILE A 109 17.67 -0.60 -2.02
CA ILE A 109 18.83 -1.43 -2.36
C ILE A 109 18.49 -2.38 -3.52
N MET A 110 17.34 -3.02 -3.48
CA MET A 110 16.95 -3.99 -4.51
C MET A 110 16.60 -3.34 -5.85
N MET A 111 16.20 -2.07 -5.85
CA MET A 111 16.08 -1.26 -7.07
C MET A 111 17.43 -0.76 -7.58
N GLY A 112 18.54 -1.14 -6.94
CA GLY A 112 19.91 -0.76 -7.33
C GLY A 112 20.40 0.54 -6.70
N GLY A 113 19.72 1.00 -5.65
CA GLY A 113 20.14 2.14 -4.85
C GLY A 113 21.43 1.84 -4.08
N THR A 114 22.27 2.85 -3.96
CA THR A 114 23.58 2.76 -3.28
C THR A 114 23.80 3.98 -2.40
N ASN A 115 24.86 3.94 -1.60
CA ASN A 115 25.27 5.10 -0.79
C ASN A 115 25.76 6.31 -1.63
N THR A 116 25.89 6.14 -2.94
CA THR A 116 26.31 7.21 -3.88
C THR A 116 25.20 7.63 -4.83
N THR A 117 24.04 6.97 -4.80
CA THR A 117 22.88 7.40 -5.60
C THR A 117 22.49 8.82 -5.21
N PRO A 118 22.45 9.76 -6.17
CA PRO A 118 22.12 11.15 -5.86
C PRO A 118 20.66 11.31 -5.44
N PHE A 119 20.42 12.21 -4.48
CA PHE A 119 19.09 12.64 -4.06
C PHE A 119 18.87 14.12 -4.42
N PRO A 120 17.62 14.56 -4.71
CA PRO A 120 16.41 13.72 -4.82
C PRO A 120 16.41 12.87 -6.08
N THR A 121 15.78 11.71 -6.01
CA THR A 121 15.49 10.86 -7.17
C THR A 121 14.18 10.10 -6.93
N GLY A 122 13.58 9.52 -7.96
CA GLY A 122 12.32 8.81 -7.79
C GLY A 122 12.01 7.86 -8.92
N ASN A 123 10.86 7.20 -8.80
CA ASN A 123 10.37 6.27 -9.78
C ASN A 123 8.84 6.36 -9.90
N VAL A 124 8.33 6.25 -11.11
CA VAL A 124 6.88 6.16 -11.37
C VAL A 124 6.54 4.71 -11.70
N ASN A 125 5.60 4.13 -10.94
CA ASN A 125 5.05 2.78 -11.14
C ASN A 125 6.08 1.65 -11.12
N MET A 126 7.23 1.82 -10.49
CA MET A 126 8.33 0.84 -10.46
C MET A 126 8.80 0.43 -11.87
N VAL A 127 8.62 1.29 -12.86
CA VAL A 127 9.09 1.02 -14.23
C VAL A 127 10.59 1.21 -14.31
N LYS A 128 11.27 0.21 -14.86
CA LYS A 128 12.72 0.25 -15.06
C LYS A 128 13.04 0.86 -16.42
N ASP A 129 13.73 2.00 -16.43
CA ASP A 129 14.33 2.55 -17.63
C ASP A 129 15.52 1.70 -18.10
N ALA A 130 15.64 1.48 -19.41
CA ALA A 130 16.68 0.62 -19.98
C ALA A 130 18.11 1.15 -19.75
N THR A 131 18.26 2.46 -19.52
CA THR A 131 19.56 3.13 -19.40
C THR A 131 19.85 3.62 -18.00
N LYS A 132 18.82 4.07 -17.26
CA LYS A 132 18.92 4.71 -15.94
C LYS A 132 18.48 3.80 -14.77
N GLY A 133 17.96 2.62 -15.06
CA GLY A 133 17.41 1.74 -14.03
C GLY A 133 16.10 2.29 -13.44
N TYR A 134 15.97 2.26 -12.10
CA TYR A 134 14.73 2.69 -11.42
C TYR A 134 14.77 4.16 -10.96
N PHE A 135 15.87 4.89 -11.15
CA PHE A 135 16.02 6.22 -10.56
C PHE A 135 15.97 7.31 -11.63
N ASN A 136 14.96 8.17 -11.51
CA ASN A 136 14.73 9.29 -12.41
C ASN A 136 14.84 10.62 -11.66
N ASP A 137 15.41 11.60 -12.30
CA ASP A 137 15.46 12.97 -11.81
C ASP A 137 14.02 13.54 -11.69
N TYR A 138 13.77 14.40 -10.70
CA TYR A 138 12.42 14.91 -10.42
C TYR A 138 11.84 15.75 -11.58
N ASP A 139 12.68 16.34 -12.46
CA ASP A 139 12.25 17.05 -13.67
C ASP A 139 11.57 16.14 -14.72
N LYS A 140 11.66 14.81 -14.57
CA LYS A 140 11.01 13.81 -15.43
C LYS A 140 9.67 13.33 -14.89
N TRP A 141 9.37 13.54 -13.60
CA TRP A 141 8.20 12.96 -12.96
C TRP A 141 6.89 13.38 -13.63
N ALA A 142 6.73 14.68 -13.98
CA ALA A 142 5.55 15.16 -14.67
C ALA A 142 5.28 14.42 -15.99
N THR A 143 6.33 14.19 -16.78
CA THR A 143 6.24 13.46 -18.04
C THR A 143 5.86 11.99 -17.80
N LEU A 144 6.51 11.32 -16.86
CA LEU A 144 6.26 9.90 -16.55
C LEU A 144 4.86 9.68 -15.98
N VAL A 145 4.39 10.54 -15.09
CA VAL A 145 3.03 10.49 -14.53
C VAL A 145 1.99 10.71 -15.63
N SER A 146 2.20 11.71 -16.50
CA SER A 146 1.30 11.99 -17.62
C SER A 146 1.19 10.81 -18.60
N GLN A 147 2.31 10.17 -18.92
CA GLN A 147 2.35 8.98 -19.79
C GLN A 147 1.61 7.81 -19.14
N ALA A 148 1.85 7.55 -17.86
CA ALA A 148 1.18 6.50 -17.12
C ALA A 148 -0.33 6.73 -17.02
N TYR A 149 -0.77 7.95 -16.70
CA TYR A 149 -2.18 8.33 -16.62
C TYR A 149 -2.92 8.15 -17.96
N SER A 150 -2.23 8.39 -19.08
CA SER A 150 -2.77 8.24 -20.43
C SER A 150 -2.80 6.78 -20.91
N THR A 151 -2.36 5.82 -20.09
CA THR A 151 -2.29 4.41 -20.44
C THR A 151 -3.19 3.59 -19.50
N PRO A 152 -4.48 3.42 -19.84
CA PRO A 152 -5.42 2.65 -19.02
C PRO A 152 -4.92 1.24 -18.72
N LYS A 153 -5.29 0.70 -17.57
CA LYS A 153 -5.04 -0.68 -17.15
C LYS A 153 -6.36 -1.31 -16.71
N PRO A 154 -6.62 -2.57 -17.05
CA PRO A 154 -7.92 -3.21 -16.82
C PRO A 154 -8.06 -3.71 -15.37
N VAL A 155 -7.61 -2.94 -14.40
CA VAL A 155 -7.71 -3.29 -12.98
C VAL A 155 -8.36 -2.15 -12.20
N ILE A 156 -9.37 -2.50 -11.41
CA ILE A 156 -10.01 -1.60 -10.43
C ILE A 156 -9.59 -2.08 -9.05
N ILE A 157 -9.22 -1.14 -8.20
CA ILE A 157 -8.91 -1.42 -6.80
C ILE A 157 -9.80 -0.53 -5.92
N SER A 158 -10.39 -1.11 -4.89
CA SER A 158 -11.02 -0.37 -3.80
C SER A 158 -10.51 -0.86 -2.46
N GLN A 159 -10.48 0.02 -1.48
CA GLN A 159 -9.90 -0.26 -0.19
C GLN A 159 -10.74 0.37 0.92
N GLU A 160 -11.00 -0.41 1.96
CA GLU A 160 -11.58 0.06 3.21
C GLU A 160 -10.59 -0.17 4.35
N VAL A 161 -10.37 0.85 5.17
CA VAL A 161 -9.49 0.79 6.34
C VAL A 161 -10.25 1.21 7.57
N LYS A 162 -10.35 0.31 8.54
CA LYS A 162 -11.05 0.53 9.81
C LYS A 162 -10.13 0.40 11.00
N GLY A 163 -10.28 1.27 11.97
CA GLY A 163 -9.62 1.20 13.26
C GLY A 163 -10.49 1.85 14.33
N THR A 164 -10.23 1.55 15.60
CA THR A 164 -10.95 2.15 16.74
C THR A 164 -10.09 3.20 17.42
N THR A 165 -10.71 4.16 18.12
CA THR A 165 -9.99 5.26 18.80
C THR A 165 -8.97 4.73 19.82
N ASP A 166 -9.32 3.66 20.55
CA ASP A 166 -8.57 3.16 21.70
C ASP A 166 -7.53 2.08 21.37
N SER A 167 -7.44 1.64 20.11
CA SER A 167 -6.50 0.60 19.68
C SER A 167 -5.64 1.07 18.52
N LYS A 168 -4.43 0.54 18.44
CA LYS A 168 -3.55 0.66 17.26
C LYS A 168 -3.84 -0.40 16.20
N ASP A 169 -4.75 -1.31 16.46
CA ASP A 169 -5.13 -2.33 15.50
C ASP A 169 -6.04 -1.74 14.41
N ILE A 170 -5.74 -2.13 13.19
CA ILE A 170 -6.53 -1.76 12.01
C ILE A 170 -6.86 -3.01 11.20
N THR A 171 -7.99 -2.96 10.53
CA THR A 171 -8.38 -3.95 9.53
C THR A 171 -8.44 -3.26 8.17
N ILE A 172 -7.80 -3.88 7.18
CA ILE A 172 -7.68 -3.37 5.81
C ILE A 172 -8.32 -4.41 4.90
N THR A 173 -9.38 -4.03 4.20
CA THR A 173 -10.03 -4.87 3.19
C THR A 173 -9.77 -4.27 1.82
N ILE A 174 -9.23 -5.06 0.91
CA ILE A 174 -8.86 -4.64 -0.45
C ILE A 174 -9.58 -5.54 -1.45
N ASP A 175 -10.39 -4.94 -2.29
CA ASP A 175 -11.02 -5.58 -3.45
C ASP A 175 -10.24 -5.22 -4.71
N ILE A 176 -9.87 -6.23 -5.49
CA ILE A 176 -9.17 -6.06 -6.76
C ILE A 176 -10.02 -6.71 -7.84
N THR A 177 -10.45 -5.95 -8.83
CA THR A 177 -11.26 -6.44 -9.94
C THR A 177 -10.45 -6.41 -11.23
N ASN A 178 -10.32 -7.55 -11.89
CA ASN A 178 -9.82 -7.62 -13.25
C ASN A 178 -10.96 -7.36 -14.24
N ALA A 179 -11.01 -6.19 -14.82
CA ALA A 179 -12.00 -5.83 -15.84
C ALA A 179 -11.61 -6.28 -17.25
N GLY A 180 -10.43 -6.88 -17.41
CA GLY A 180 -9.93 -7.41 -18.69
C GLY A 180 -10.54 -8.76 -19.04
N SER A 181 -10.25 -9.20 -20.28
CA SER A 181 -10.72 -10.48 -20.83
C SER A 181 -9.77 -11.65 -20.59
N GLU A 182 -8.60 -11.38 -20.00
CA GLU A 182 -7.56 -12.40 -19.75
C GLU A 182 -7.19 -12.43 -18.28
N MET A 183 -6.85 -13.61 -17.80
CA MET A 183 -6.29 -13.81 -16.47
C MET A 183 -4.90 -13.15 -16.35
N MET A 184 -4.57 -12.62 -15.19
CA MET A 184 -3.24 -12.11 -14.90
C MET A 184 -2.74 -12.58 -13.53
N ASP A 185 -1.47 -12.95 -13.46
CA ASP A 185 -0.76 -13.17 -12.20
C ASP A 185 -0.19 -11.82 -11.76
N ALA A 186 -0.63 -11.37 -10.59
CA ALA A 186 -0.28 -10.06 -10.01
C ALA A 186 0.33 -10.24 -8.62
N THR A 187 0.86 -9.15 -8.07
CA THR A 187 1.24 -9.04 -6.66
C THR A 187 0.54 -7.85 -6.04
N LEU A 188 0.11 -7.99 -4.79
CA LEU A 188 -0.45 -6.91 -3.98
C LEU A 188 0.53 -6.51 -2.89
N GLN A 189 1.06 -5.29 -2.96
CA GLN A 189 1.84 -4.68 -1.88
C GLN A 189 0.95 -3.72 -1.09
N VAL A 190 1.08 -3.76 0.24
CA VAL A 190 0.32 -2.89 1.15
C VAL A 190 1.30 -2.20 2.09
N TRP A 191 1.33 -0.87 2.04
CA TRP A 191 2.26 -0.05 2.80
C TRP A 191 1.54 0.92 3.73
N LEU A 192 2.19 1.23 4.85
CA LEU A 192 1.81 2.30 5.77
C LEU A 192 2.61 3.55 5.42
N THR A 193 1.94 4.66 5.20
CA THR A 193 2.54 5.98 5.09
C THR A 193 2.03 6.91 6.18
N GLU A 194 2.79 7.96 6.51
CA GLU A 194 2.44 8.96 7.51
C GLU A 194 2.71 10.34 6.96
N ASP A 195 1.73 11.23 7.13
CA ASP A 195 1.83 12.65 6.82
C ASP A 195 2.16 13.46 8.07
N ASN A 196 2.61 14.70 7.85
CA ASN A 196 2.84 15.67 8.92
C ASN A 196 3.82 15.18 10.01
N VAL A 197 4.84 14.43 9.62
CA VAL A 197 5.94 14.06 10.52
C VAL A 197 6.86 15.26 10.67
N ILE A 198 6.68 16.00 11.77
CA ILE A 198 7.42 17.24 12.00
C ILE A 198 8.85 16.94 12.43
N GLY A 199 9.82 17.53 11.70
CA GLY A 199 11.21 17.28 11.98
C GLY A 199 12.18 18.17 11.24
N SER A 200 13.47 17.83 11.28
CA SER A 200 14.52 18.60 10.63
C SER A 200 14.63 18.28 9.15
N GLN A 201 14.83 19.32 8.34
CA GLN A 201 15.16 19.22 6.92
C GLN A 201 16.22 20.27 6.57
N LYS A 202 17.30 19.88 5.91
CA LYS A 202 18.25 20.83 5.35
C LYS A 202 17.66 21.50 4.10
N LYS A 203 17.87 22.81 4.01
CA LYS A 203 17.52 23.68 2.87
C LYS A 203 18.73 24.54 2.49
N PRO A 204 18.77 25.22 1.33
CA PRO A 204 19.87 26.10 0.95
C PRO A 204 20.16 27.19 1.98
N GLU A 205 19.14 27.74 2.61
CA GLU A 205 19.22 28.81 3.61
C GLU A 205 19.54 28.33 5.04
N GLY A 206 19.57 26.99 5.27
CA GLY A 206 19.85 26.40 6.58
C GLY A 206 19.02 25.19 6.91
N THR A 207 18.91 24.83 8.19
CA THR A 207 18.11 23.71 8.65
C THR A 207 16.78 24.20 9.19
N ASP A 208 15.70 23.80 8.53
CA ASP A 208 14.34 23.92 9.03
C ASP A 208 14.08 22.81 10.06
N LYS A 209 13.78 23.17 11.30
CA LYS A 209 13.53 22.20 12.38
C LYS A 209 12.05 21.81 12.52
N ASN A 210 11.18 22.50 11.80
CA ASN A 210 9.74 22.32 11.84
C ASN A 210 9.18 21.93 10.48
N TYR A 211 10.01 21.30 9.64
CA TYR A 211 9.59 20.82 8.32
C TYR A 211 8.61 19.66 8.50
N ALA A 212 7.51 19.70 7.75
CA ALA A 212 6.54 18.59 7.71
C ALA A 212 6.92 17.62 6.58
N HIS A 213 7.39 16.43 6.96
CA HIS A 213 7.58 15.34 6.02
C HIS A 213 6.24 14.67 5.79
N ASN A 214 5.78 14.59 4.53
CA ASN A 214 4.52 13.98 4.14
C ASN A 214 4.76 12.72 3.32
N HIS A 215 3.74 11.85 3.25
CA HIS A 215 3.76 10.60 2.49
C HIS A 215 4.91 9.64 2.87
N LEU A 216 5.44 9.80 4.07
CA LEU A 216 6.63 9.08 4.52
C LEU A 216 6.31 7.60 4.76
N MET A 217 6.97 6.69 4.08
CA MET A 217 6.81 5.25 4.31
C MET A 217 7.26 4.88 5.71
N ARG A 218 6.40 4.17 6.47
CA ARG A 218 6.63 3.75 7.85
C ARG A 218 6.78 2.25 8.01
N ALA A 219 6.12 1.47 7.16
CA ALA A 219 6.21 0.02 7.17
C ALA A 219 5.67 -0.60 5.87
N SER A 220 6.02 -1.87 5.62
CA SER A 220 5.28 -2.76 4.72
C SER A 220 4.37 -3.66 5.55
N ILE A 221 3.08 -3.66 5.25
CA ILE A 221 2.06 -4.48 5.93
C ILE A 221 2.01 -5.87 5.30
N SER A 222 2.05 -5.93 3.97
CA SER A 222 2.26 -7.18 3.22
C SER A 222 3.72 -7.61 3.26
N PRO A 223 4.08 -8.83 2.81
CA PRO A 223 5.46 -9.13 2.45
C PRO A 223 6.04 -8.06 1.53
N LEU A 224 7.35 -7.80 1.60
CA LEU A 224 8.00 -6.68 0.91
C LEU A 224 7.70 -6.64 -0.60
N TRP A 225 7.61 -7.82 -1.23
CA TRP A 225 7.31 -7.98 -2.67
C TRP A 225 5.84 -8.21 -2.95
N GLY A 226 5.01 -8.11 -1.94
CA GLY A 226 3.58 -8.34 -2.01
C GLY A 226 3.18 -9.80 -1.89
N ASP A 227 1.88 -9.98 -1.74
CA ASP A 227 1.23 -11.28 -1.82
C ASP A 227 0.89 -11.59 -3.27
N ALA A 228 1.11 -12.84 -3.69
CA ALA A 228 0.71 -13.29 -5.02
C ALA A 228 -0.82 -13.33 -5.11
N VAL A 229 -1.36 -12.71 -6.15
CA VAL A 229 -2.80 -12.65 -6.43
C VAL A 229 -3.05 -13.08 -7.86
N ARG A 230 -3.91 -14.08 -8.03
CA ARG A 230 -4.36 -14.51 -9.34
C ARG A 230 -5.69 -13.83 -9.64
N LEU A 231 -5.70 -12.97 -10.63
CA LEU A 231 -6.86 -12.20 -11.05
C LEU A 231 -7.48 -12.84 -12.29
N GLU A 232 -8.51 -13.65 -12.09
CA GLU A 232 -9.27 -14.24 -13.20
C GLU A 232 -10.00 -13.15 -14.00
N ALA A 233 -10.21 -13.39 -15.30
CA ALA A 233 -10.87 -12.43 -16.17
C ALA A 233 -12.27 -12.07 -15.68
N GLN A 234 -12.57 -10.78 -15.55
CA GLN A 234 -13.86 -10.24 -15.13
C GLN A 234 -14.31 -10.73 -13.74
N GLN A 235 -13.33 -11.02 -12.85
CA GLN A 235 -13.60 -11.42 -11.48
C GLN A 235 -12.95 -10.47 -10.48
N LYS A 236 -13.49 -10.52 -9.26
CA LYS A 236 -13.03 -9.77 -8.10
C LYS A 236 -12.37 -10.72 -7.11
N GLU A 237 -11.19 -10.31 -6.63
CA GLU A 237 -10.52 -10.95 -5.50
C GLU A 237 -10.51 -9.99 -4.31
N GLN A 238 -10.66 -10.54 -3.11
CA GLN A 238 -10.64 -9.78 -1.86
C GLN A 238 -9.54 -10.31 -0.94
N LEU A 239 -8.71 -9.39 -0.43
CA LEU A 239 -7.72 -9.67 0.59
C LEU A 239 -7.99 -8.83 1.84
N THR A 240 -7.75 -9.42 3.02
CA THR A 240 -7.90 -8.73 4.31
C THR A 240 -6.61 -8.83 5.10
N TYR A 241 -6.16 -7.69 5.64
CA TYR A 241 -4.99 -7.59 6.53
C TYR A 241 -5.44 -7.09 7.90
N HIS A 242 -4.87 -7.67 8.95
CA HIS A 242 -4.94 -7.17 10.31
C HIS A 242 -3.56 -6.68 10.71
N TYR A 243 -3.45 -5.44 11.14
CA TYR A 243 -2.17 -4.83 11.42
C TYR A 243 -2.23 -3.95 12.66
N THR A 244 -1.19 -4.03 13.49
CA THR A 244 -1.02 -3.15 14.64
C THR A 244 -0.04 -2.04 14.28
N LEU A 245 -0.48 -0.81 14.32
CA LEU A 245 0.34 0.36 13.99
C LEU A 245 1.56 0.47 14.94
N PRO A 246 2.74 0.85 14.42
CA PRO A 246 3.92 1.11 15.25
C PRO A 246 3.67 2.16 16.33
N GLU A 247 4.42 2.08 17.43
CA GLU A 247 4.28 3.02 18.56
C GLU A 247 4.63 4.47 18.20
N ASN A 248 5.49 4.65 17.22
CA ASN A 248 6.07 5.93 16.82
C ASN A 248 5.35 6.60 15.64
N VAL A 249 4.11 6.21 15.34
CA VAL A 249 3.27 6.87 14.33
C VAL A 249 2.03 7.51 14.95
N VAL A 250 1.56 8.58 14.33
CA VAL A 250 0.31 9.26 14.67
C VAL A 250 -0.78 8.74 13.76
N LYS A 251 -1.70 7.94 14.30
CA LYS A 251 -2.72 7.20 13.55
C LYS A 251 -3.55 8.09 12.62
N GLU A 252 -3.92 9.27 13.08
CA GLU A 252 -4.72 10.25 12.35
C GLU A 252 -4.00 10.81 11.12
N ASN A 253 -2.66 10.69 11.09
CA ASN A 253 -1.82 11.12 9.99
C ASN A 253 -1.47 9.95 9.04
N CYS A 254 -1.91 8.73 9.36
CA CYS A 254 -1.56 7.55 8.60
C CYS A 254 -2.52 7.29 7.44
N ASN A 255 -1.92 6.82 6.33
CA ASN A 255 -2.63 6.32 5.17
C ASN A 255 -2.14 4.90 4.86
N ILE A 256 -3.01 4.12 4.25
CA ILE A 256 -2.69 2.81 3.71
C ILE A 256 -2.62 2.93 2.20
N VAL A 257 -1.51 2.53 1.63
CA VAL A 257 -1.25 2.48 0.19
C VAL A 257 -1.28 1.04 -0.26
N ALA A 258 -2.10 0.73 -1.27
CA ALA A 258 -2.13 -0.59 -1.90
C ALA A 258 -1.73 -0.47 -3.37
N LEU A 259 -0.81 -1.34 -3.80
CA LEU A 259 -0.22 -1.36 -5.14
C LEU A 259 -0.43 -2.73 -5.76
N VAL A 260 -1.07 -2.78 -6.92
CA VAL A 260 -1.19 -3.99 -7.75
C VAL A 260 -0.16 -3.94 -8.85
N SER A 261 0.72 -4.94 -8.89
CA SER A 261 1.82 -5.02 -9.85
C SER A 261 1.73 -6.26 -10.72
N VAL A 262 2.12 -6.15 -11.98
CA VAL A 262 2.27 -7.25 -12.93
C VAL A 262 3.67 -7.15 -13.54
N ASN A 263 4.43 -8.25 -13.50
CA ASN A 263 5.82 -8.28 -13.96
C ASN A 263 6.71 -7.18 -13.36
N GLY A 264 6.43 -6.77 -12.10
CA GLY A 264 7.18 -5.76 -11.37
C GLY A 264 6.78 -4.31 -11.70
N GLU A 265 5.87 -4.06 -12.64
CA GLU A 265 5.27 -2.74 -12.89
C GLU A 265 4.00 -2.58 -12.07
N VAL A 266 3.86 -1.48 -11.33
CA VAL A 266 2.59 -1.11 -10.68
C VAL A 266 1.59 -0.72 -11.76
N ILE A 267 0.53 -1.50 -11.90
CA ILE A 267 -0.52 -1.26 -12.90
C ILE A 267 -1.71 -0.48 -12.32
N GLN A 268 -1.90 -0.55 -11.00
CA GLN A 268 -2.94 0.22 -10.30
C GLN A 268 -2.52 0.46 -8.84
N ALA A 269 -2.93 1.59 -8.29
CA ALA A 269 -2.66 1.99 -6.92
C ALA A 269 -3.91 2.58 -6.25
N THR A 270 -3.94 2.60 -4.93
CA THR A 270 -4.89 3.37 -4.14
C THR A 270 -4.28 3.80 -2.81
N GLU A 271 -4.78 4.90 -2.27
CA GLU A 271 -4.41 5.42 -0.96
C GLU A 271 -5.69 5.72 -0.18
N THR A 272 -5.75 5.28 1.05
CA THR A 272 -6.91 5.48 1.92
C THR A 272 -6.47 5.88 3.32
N LYS A 273 -7.02 6.96 3.81
CA LYS A 273 -6.81 7.40 5.19
C LYS A 273 -7.49 6.44 6.17
N ILE A 274 -6.85 6.17 7.31
CA ILE A 274 -7.45 5.33 8.35
C ILE A 274 -8.70 6.02 8.90
N LYS A 275 -9.86 5.35 8.77
CA LYS A 275 -11.11 5.79 9.40
C LYS A 275 -11.14 5.31 10.84
N ILE A 276 -11.40 6.23 11.76
CA ILE A 276 -11.54 5.95 13.19
C ILE A 276 -13.04 5.90 13.49
N GLU A 277 -13.50 4.75 13.94
CA GLU A 277 -14.89 4.51 14.37
C GLU A 277 -15.03 4.61 15.90
#